data_7f05da64bac86923993f797c0629fed1
#
_entry.id   7f05da64bac86923993f797c0629fed1
#
_cell.length_a   1.000
_cell.length_b   1.000
_cell.length_c   1.000
_cell.angle_alpha   90.00
_cell.angle_beta   90.00
_cell.angle_gamma   90.00
#
_symmetry.space_group_name_H-M   'P 1'
#
loop_
_entity.id
_entity.type
_entity.pdbx_description
1 polymer ?
#
loop_
_entity_poly.entity_id
_entity_poly.type
_entity_poly.pdbx_seq_one_letter_code
_entity_poly.pdbx_strand_id
1 'polypeptide(L)'
;MQKTKREVLNETSTLIEKIRTEINTGRCNGCMTCNKVSELHDLLVQLLVLIKDDYPIECERLQKRTNRLVGCVKINAYDFGAIQELISLLVKRENGAAVGQSSSVQVSGKRIFISHSSKDKQLVKDFVNHILCLGIGLNPDDIFCTSIEDMTMRNGEDIRKHIQDNIRSAEYSFLFISDNYKASEVCVNEMGAVWAYDANVRLFLLPDVSFSSIGWLCDTRKAEKLTDSVTLDRLYKEMVEYFSLKENLVHWN
;
A
#
# COMPACT_ATOMS: atom_id res chain seq x y z
N MET A 1 -11.57 21.59 28.44
CA MET A 1 -11.49 20.14 28.70
C MET A 1 -10.87 19.47 27.50
N GLN A 2 -9.81 18.71 27.67
CA GLN A 2 -9.16 17.99 26.55
C GLN A 2 -10.00 16.76 26.24
N LYS A 3 -10.33 16.56 24.97
CA LYS A 3 -11.13 15.40 24.53
C LYS A 3 -10.34 14.11 24.73
N THR A 4 -11.03 13.05 25.10
CA THR A 4 -10.45 11.72 25.22
C THR A 4 -10.22 11.09 23.83
N LYS A 5 -9.31 10.12 23.73
CA LYS A 5 -9.05 9.35 22.52
C LYS A 5 -10.33 8.77 21.91
N ARG A 6 -11.21 8.21 22.71
CA ARG A 6 -12.49 7.63 22.30
C ARG A 6 -13.46 8.67 21.75
N GLU A 7 -13.51 9.86 22.34
CA GLU A 7 -14.35 10.95 21.84
C GLU A 7 -13.89 11.42 20.46
N VAL A 8 -12.57 11.64 20.28
CA VAL A 8 -12.01 12.06 18.98
C VAL A 8 -12.21 10.99 17.90
N LEU A 9 -12.03 9.71 18.24
CA LEU A 9 -12.29 8.60 17.32
C LEU A 9 -13.75 8.56 16.86
N ASN A 10 -14.70 8.70 17.78
CA ASN A 10 -16.13 8.68 17.46
C ASN A 10 -16.53 9.88 16.60
N GLU A 11 -16.03 11.07 16.91
CA GLU A 11 -16.26 12.27 16.10
C GLU A 11 -15.69 12.10 14.68
N THR A 12 -14.46 11.59 14.56
CA THR A 12 -13.82 11.32 13.26
C THR A 12 -14.61 10.30 12.47
N SER A 13 -15.05 9.21 13.08
CA SER A 13 -15.86 8.17 12.43
C SER A 13 -17.20 8.75 11.96
N THR A 14 -17.85 9.57 12.77
CA THR A 14 -19.12 10.21 12.42
C THR A 14 -18.97 11.20 11.26
N LEU A 15 -17.88 11.95 11.22
CA LEU A 15 -17.57 12.86 10.12
C LEU A 15 -17.31 12.10 8.81
N ILE A 16 -16.56 10.99 8.88
CA ILE A 16 -16.29 10.13 7.74
C ILE A 16 -17.61 9.60 7.15
N GLU A 17 -18.55 9.13 7.95
CA GLU A 17 -19.85 8.64 7.46
C GLU A 17 -20.69 9.76 6.82
N LYS A 18 -20.67 10.97 7.38
CA LYS A 18 -21.31 12.14 6.75
C LYS A 18 -20.70 12.44 5.37
N ILE A 19 -19.38 12.45 5.27
CA ILE A 19 -18.66 12.66 4.03
C ILE A 19 -19.02 11.58 3.01
N ARG A 20 -19.03 10.30 3.42
CA ARG A 20 -19.41 9.17 2.57
C ARG A 20 -20.83 9.28 2.01
N THR A 21 -21.77 9.69 2.85
CA THR A 21 -23.18 9.87 2.45
C THR A 21 -23.31 10.95 1.38
N GLU A 22 -22.58 12.05 1.51
CA GLU A 22 -22.57 13.13 0.52
C GLU A 22 -21.97 12.72 -0.83
N ILE A 23 -20.92 11.88 -0.82
CA ILE A 23 -20.35 11.29 -2.04
C ILE A 23 -21.40 10.42 -2.75
N ASN A 24 -22.04 9.52 -2.01
CA ASN A 24 -22.99 8.56 -2.56
C ASN A 24 -24.27 9.20 -3.07
N THR A 25 -24.65 10.39 -2.56
CA THR A 25 -25.84 11.14 -3.03
C THR A 25 -25.59 11.96 -4.31
N GLY A 26 -24.40 11.82 -4.91
CA GLY A 26 -24.10 12.47 -6.20
C GLY A 26 -23.93 14.00 -6.13
N ARG A 27 -23.89 14.58 -4.94
CA ARG A 27 -23.69 16.03 -4.75
C ARG A 27 -22.26 16.50 -5.05
N CYS A 28 -21.35 15.56 -5.29
CA CYS A 28 -19.96 15.85 -5.61
C CYS A 28 -19.50 14.97 -6.78
N ASN A 29 -19.17 15.57 -7.92
CA ASN A 29 -18.57 14.91 -9.07
C ASN A 29 -17.15 14.40 -8.71
N GLY A 30 -17.02 13.25 -8.06
CA GLY A 30 -15.75 12.52 -7.84
C GLY A 30 -14.65 13.23 -7.04
N CYS A 31 -14.87 14.49 -6.67
CA CYS A 31 -13.96 15.29 -5.85
C CYS A 31 -14.77 16.02 -4.77
N MET A 32 -14.51 15.72 -3.51
CA MET A 32 -15.17 16.40 -2.41
C MET A 32 -14.59 17.80 -2.23
N THR A 33 -15.39 18.81 -2.57
CA THR A 33 -15.21 20.17 -2.07
C THR A 33 -15.99 20.30 -0.78
N CYS A 34 -15.35 20.47 0.35
CA CYS A 34 -16.07 20.92 1.52
C CYS A 34 -15.15 21.40 2.63
N ASN A 35 -15.68 22.29 3.46
CA ASN A 35 -15.14 22.69 4.74
C ASN A 35 -14.85 21.46 5.66
N LYS A 36 -15.39 20.30 5.33
CA LYS A 36 -15.21 19.03 6.04
C LYS A 36 -13.83 18.41 5.88
N VAL A 37 -13.09 18.72 4.81
CA VAL A 37 -11.71 18.24 4.66
C VAL A 37 -10.81 18.90 5.71
N SER A 38 -10.99 20.19 5.98
CA SER A 38 -10.28 20.88 7.04
C SER A 38 -10.67 20.34 8.42
N GLU A 39 -11.98 20.14 8.66
CA GLU A 39 -12.48 19.54 9.91
C GLU A 39 -11.93 18.11 10.11
N LEU A 40 -11.90 17.30 9.05
CA LEU A 40 -11.31 15.97 9.08
C LEU A 40 -9.81 16.03 9.40
N HIS A 41 -9.08 16.91 8.73
CA HIS A 41 -7.66 17.12 9.01
C HIS A 41 -7.41 17.47 10.48
N ASP A 42 -8.17 18.40 11.04
CA ASP A 42 -8.00 18.85 12.44
C ASP A 42 -8.29 17.72 13.45
N LEU A 43 -9.33 16.90 13.20
CA LEU A 43 -9.61 15.71 14.00
C LEU A 43 -8.52 14.67 13.90
N LEU A 44 -7.97 14.44 12.70
CA LEU A 44 -6.87 13.50 12.50
C LEU A 44 -5.59 13.95 13.21
N VAL A 45 -5.27 15.24 13.18
CA VAL A 45 -4.11 15.79 13.91
C VAL A 45 -4.28 15.58 15.42
N GLN A 46 -5.46 15.83 15.98
CA GLN A 46 -5.74 15.56 17.40
C GLN A 46 -5.61 14.07 17.71
N LEU A 47 -6.15 13.22 16.84
CA LEU A 47 -6.11 11.78 17.02
C LEU A 47 -4.69 11.23 17.01
N LEU A 48 -3.82 11.69 16.09
CA LEU A 48 -2.43 11.26 16.00
C LEU A 48 -1.66 11.44 17.32
N VAL A 49 -1.90 12.53 18.02
CA VAL A 49 -1.27 12.77 19.33
C VAL A 49 -1.75 11.75 20.37
N LEU A 50 -3.03 11.36 20.31
CA LEU A 50 -3.66 10.48 21.29
C LEU A 50 -3.40 8.99 21.06
N ILE A 51 -3.04 8.59 19.83
CA ILE A 51 -2.84 7.18 19.48
C ILE A 51 -1.36 6.79 19.36
N LYS A 52 -0.44 7.75 19.40
CA LYS A 52 0.98 7.54 19.11
C LYS A 52 1.62 6.42 19.92
N ASP A 53 1.31 6.34 21.20
CA ASP A 53 1.92 5.37 22.12
C ASP A 53 1.22 4.00 22.08
N ASP A 54 -0.11 3.97 21.85
CA ASP A 54 -0.91 2.75 21.85
C ASP A 54 -0.91 2.04 20.48
N TYR A 55 -0.81 2.82 19.38
CA TYR A 55 -0.94 2.33 18.00
C TYR A 55 0.12 2.96 17.07
N PRO A 56 1.42 2.71 17.28
CA PRO A 56 2.49 3.40 16.56
C PRO A 56 2.44 3.17 15.04
N ILE A 57 2.11 1.96 14.59
CA ILE A 57 2.02 1.61 13.16
C ILE A 57 0.87 2.35 12.49
N GLU A 58 -0.32 2.29 13.09
CA GLU A 58 -1.50 2.98 12.57
C GLU A 58 -1.32 4.50 12.62
N CYS A 59 -0.64 5.01 13.64
CA CYS A 59 -0.28 6.41 13.75
C CYS A 59 0.60 6.86 12.58
N GLU A 60 1.65 6.12 12.24
CA GLU A 60 2.51 6.46 11.10
C GLU A 60 1.74 6.46 9.77
N ARG A 61 0.93 5.43 9.54
CA ARG A 61 0.08 5.32 8.34
C ARG A 61 -0.90 6.49 8.23
N LEU A 62 -1.56 6.81 9.33
CA LEU A 62 -2.51 7.91 9.40
C LEU A 62 -1.81 9.26 9.22
N GLN A 63 -0.62 9.44 9.79
CA GLN A 63 0.20 10.66 9.65
C GLN A 63 0.54 10.96 8.18
N LYS A 64 0.95 9.94 7.42
CA LYS A 64 1.24 10.09 5.98
C LYS A 64 0.02 10.60 5.21
N ARG A 65 -1.18 10.12 5.54
CA ARG A 65 -2.44 10.56 4.90
C ARG A 65 -2.86 11.94 5.36
N THR A 66 -2.77 12.21 6.66
CA THR A 66 -3.09 13.51 7.24
C THR A 66 -2.23 14.63 6.64
N ASN A 67 -0.94 14.39 6.44
CA ASN A 67 -0.03 15.35 5.85
C ASN A 67 -0.43 15.75 4.41
N ARG A 68 -1.08 14.85 3.66
CA ARG A 68 -1.59 15.14 2.31
C ARG A 68 -2.83 16.01 2.31
N LEU A 69 -3.52 16.13 3.44
CA LEU A 69 -4.71 16.97 3.57
C LEU A 69 -4.39 18.44 3.91
N VAL A 70 -3.13 18.73 4.23
CA VAL A 70 -2.70 20.10 4.57
C VAL A 70 -2.99 21.05 3.42
N GLY A 71 -3.81 22.07 3.66
CA GLY A 71 -4.18 23.06 2.66
C GLY A 71 -5.07 22.53 1.52
N CYS A 72 -5.52 21.28 1.58
CA CYS A 72 -6.39 20.70 0.57
C CYS A 72 -7.85 21.10 0.80
N VAL A 73 -8.49 21.59 -0.26
CA VAL A 73 -9.94 21.81 -0.30
C VAL A 73 -10.68 20.53 -0.70
N LYS A 74 -9.96 19.54 -1.24
CA LYS A 74 -10.50 18.29 -1.78
C LYS A 74 -9.70 17.10 -1.25
N ILE A 75 -10.38 16.01 -0.93
CA ILE A 75 -9.76 14.73 -0.65
C ILE A 75 -10.04 13.76 -1.82
N ASN A 76 -9.04 13.05 -2.28
CA ASN A 76 -9.24 11.99 -3.27
C ASN A 76 -9.86 10.74 -2.63
N ALA A 77 -10.54 9.92 -3.45
CA ALA A 77 -11.23 8.72 -2.97
C ALA A 77 -10.31 7.70 -2.29
N TYR A 78 -9.06 7.67 -2.70
CA TYR A 78 -8.05 6.76 -2.15
C TYR A 78 -7.63 7.13 -0.73
N ASP A 79 -7.18 8.39 -0.52
CA ASP A 79 -6.80 8.84 0.83
C ASP A 79 -8.00 8.79 1.79
N PHE A 80 -9.20 9.08 1.27
CA PHE A 80 -10.43 8.97 2.05
C PHE A 80 -10.70 7.53 2.47
N GLY A 81 -10.64 6.57 1.55
CA GLY A 81 -10.84 5.14 1.82
C GLY A 81 -9.82 4.60 2.84
N ALA A 82 -8.55 4.93 2.67
CA ALA A 82 -7.49 4.52 3.59
C ALA A 82 -7.66 5.11 5.01
N ILE A 83 -8.06 6.38 5.11
CA ILE A 83 -8.37 7.01 6.41
C ILE A 83 -9.59 6.32 7.05
N GLN A 84 -10.66 6.10 6.28
CA GLN A 84 -11.87 5.42 6.76
C GLN A 84 -11.55 4.04 7.35
N GLU A 85 -10.72 3.26 6.66
CA GLU A 85 -10.33 1.93 7.09
C GLU A 85 -9.53 1.96 8.40
N LEU A 86 -8.51 2.83 8.49
CA LEU A 86 -7.72 2.99 9.70
C LEU A 86 -8.56 3.44 10.90
N ILE A 87 -9.48 4.38 10.71
CA ILE A 87 -10.38 4.83 11.79
C ILE A 87 -11.32 3.72 12.22
N SER A 88 -11.90 2.96 11.28
CA SER A 88 -12.74 1.79 11.58
C SER A 88 -12.00 0.74 12.42
N LEU A 89 -10.74 0.48 12.09
CA LEU A 89 -9.88 -0.43 12.83
C LEU A 89 -9.65 0.05 14.27
N LEU A 90 -9.28 1.32 14.44
CA LEU A 90 -9.02 1.91 15.73
C LEU A 90 -10.29 1.91 16.61
N VAL A 91 -11.44 2.24 16.05
CA VAL A 91 -12.74 2.19 16.76
C VAL A 91 -13.07 0.78 17.24
N LYS A 92 -12.84 -0.24 16.42
CA LYS A 92 -13.05 -1.65 16.81
C LYS A 92 -12.14 -2.05 17.98
N ARG A 93 -10.88 -1.67 17.94
CA ARG A 93 -9.92 -1.97 19.02
C ARG A 93 -10.27 -1.26 20.33
N GLU A 94 -10.65 0.01 20.28
CA GLU A 94 -11.01 0.79 21.46
C GLU A 94 -12.35 0.34 22.09
N ASN A 95 -13.26 -0.23 21.32
CA ASN A 95 -14.54 -0.71 21.84
C ASN A 95 -14.48 -2.10 22.49
N GLY A 96 -13.27 -2.66 22.68
CA GLY A 96 -13.11 -3.92 23.41
C GLY A 96 -13.72 -5.13 22.71
N ALA A 97 -13.96 -5.08 21.39
CA ALA A 97 -14.18 -6.28 20.62
C ALA A 97 -12.89 -7.10 20.74
N ALA A 98 -12.96 -8.18 21.56
CA ALA A 98 -11.83 -9.06 21.83
C ALA A 98 -11.25 -9.53 20.50
N VAL A 99 -10.20 -8.87 20.08
CA VAL A 99 -9.32 -9.40 19.05
C VAL A 99 -8.54 -10.49 19.77
N GLY A 100 -9.00 -11.74 19.62
CA GLY A 100 -8.27 -12.90 20.09
C GLY A 100 -6.83 -12.78 19.62
N GLN A 101 -5.91 -13.11 20.50
CA GLN A 101 -4.47 -13.15 20.24
C GLN A 101 -4.21 -13.77 18.88
N SER A 102 -3.41 -13.09 18.07
CA SER A 102 -2.99 -13.48 16.72
C SER A 102 -4.13 -13.77 15.72
N SER A 103 -4.82 -12.73 15.34
CA SER A 103 -5.17 -12.52 13.95
C SER A 103 -4.86 -11.06 13.67
N SER A 104 -3.77 -10.83 12.93
CA SER A 104 -3.65 -9.64 12.12
C SER A 104 -5.02 -9.43 11.49
N VAL A 105 -5.70 -8.32 11.82
CA VAL A 105 -6.87 -7.92 11.04
C VAL A 105 -6.35 -7.82 9.63
N GLN A 106 -6.65 -8.81 8.82
CA GLN A 106 -6.36 -8.78 7.41
C GLN A 106 -7.10 -7.56 6.86
N VAL A 107 -6.36 -6.49 6.66
CA VAL A 107 -6.68 -5.57 5.59
C VAL A 107 -6.88 -6.49 4.40
N SER A 108 -8.06 -6.52 3.82
CA SER A 108 -8.39 -7.48 2.75
C SER A 108 -7.69 -7.09 1.44
N GLY A 109 -6.39 -6.88 1.51
CA GLY A 109 -5.51 -6.53 0.41
C GLY A 109 -4.09 -7.01 0.69
N LYS A 110 -3.40 -7.40 -0.35
CA LYS A 110 -2.00 -7.81 -0.27
C LYS A 110 -1.13 -6.59 0.07
N ARG A 111 -0.12 -6.78 0.92
CA ARG A 111 0.76 -5.71 1.38
C ARG A 111 1.82 -5.32 0.34
N ILE A 112 2.19 -6.26 -0.52
CA ILE A 112 3.17 -6.07 -1.59
C ILE A 112 2.50 -6.39 -2.92
N PHE A 113 2.52 -5.42 -3.83
CA PHE A 113 2.10 -5.59 -5.21
C PHE A 113 3.32 -5.81 -6.11
N ILE A 114 3.30 -6.85 -6.93
CA ILE A 114 4.37 -7.18 -7.87
C ILE A 114 3.83 -7.12 -9.30
N SER A 115 4.40 -6.21 -10.10
CA SER A 115 4.12 -6.08 -11.51
C SER A 115 5.32 -6.55 -12.34
N HIS A 116 5.07 -7.45 -13.30
CA HIS A 116 6.06 -7.97 -14.23
C HIS A 116 5.41 -8.49 -15.50
N SER A 117 6.18 -8.63 -16.57
CA SER A 117 5.70 -9.28 -17.77
C SER A 117 5.53 -10.79 -17.55
N SER A 118 4.48 -11.38 -18.09
CA SER A 118 4.26 -12.83 -18.05
C SER A 118 5.42 -13.64 -18.65
N LYS A 119 6.18 -13.04 -19.58
CA LYS A 119 7.38 -13.66 -20.16
C LYS A 119 8.55 -13.76 -19.16
N ASP A 120 8.54 -12.94 -18.13
CA ASP A 120 9.58 -12.89 -17.08
C ASP A 120 9.16 -13.65 -15.83
N LYS A 121 8.01 -14.35 -15.87
CA LYS A 121 7.35 -15.02 -14.74
C LYS A 121 8.27 -15.89 -13.91
N GLN A 122 9.14 -16.70 -14.57
CA GLN A 122 9.99 -17.64 -13.84
C GLN A 122 10.99 -16.92 -12.93
N LEU A 123 11.68 -15.90 -13.45
CA LEU A 123 12.64 -15.13 -12.67
C LEU A 123 11.97 -14.43 -11.49
N VAL A 124 10.79 -13.83 -11.73
CA VAL A 124 10.05 -13.13 -10.67
C VAL A 124 9.53 -14.11 -9.63
N LYS A 125 9.06 -15.30 -10.04
CA LYS A 125 8.66 -16.35 -9.12
C LYS A 125 9.83 -16.81 -8.22
N ASP A 126 11.01 -16.96 -8.80
CA ASP A 126 12.21 -17.33 -8.05
C ASP A 126 12.59 -16.23 -7.05
N PHE A 127 12.51 -14.96 -7.45
CA PHE A 127 12.72 -13.83 -6.54
C PHE A 127 11.71 -13.83 -5.39
N VAL A 128 10.43 -14.03 -5.66
CA VAL A 128 9.39 -14.10 -4.61
C VAL A 128 9.67 -15.24 -3.65
N ASN A 129 9.94 -16.44 -4.16
CA ASN A 129 10.11 -17.63 -3.32
C ASN A 129 11.40 -17.58 -2.51
N HIS A 130 12.53 -17.26 -3.15
CA HIS A 130 13.84 -17.37 -2.51
C HIS A 130 14.26 -16.11 -1.78
N ILE A 131 13.97 -14.93 -2.34
CA ILE A 131 14.38 -13.67 -1.72
C ILE A 131 13.32 -13.17 -0.73
N LEU A 132 12.07 -13.00 -1.18
CA LEU A 132 11.04 -12.40 -0.32
C LEU A 132 10.54 -13.37 0.76
N CYS A 133 10.17 -14.60 0.39
CA CYS A 133 9.58 -15.54 1.34
C CYS A 133 10.64 -16.28 2.15
N LEU A 134 11.60 -16.91 1.52
CA LEU A 134 12.60 -17.72 2.23
C LEU A 134 13.67 -16.86 2.91
N GLY A 135 14.25 -15.90 2.18
CA GLY A 135 15.34 -15.06 2.67
C GLY A 135 14.86 -14.01 3.68
N ILE A 136 13.91 -13.17 3.28
CA ILE A 136 13.39 -12.07 4.12
C ILE A 136 12.37 -12.58 5.15
N GLY A 137 11.64 -13.66 4.84
CA GLY A 137 10.62 -14.21 5.74
C GLY A 137 9.24 -13.56 5.59
N LEU A 138 8.94 -12.99 4.43
CA LEU A 138 7.61 -12.45 4.14
C LEU A 138 6.60 -13.60 3.95
N ASN A 139 5.37 -13.37 4.42
CA ASN A 139 4.30 -14.33 4.20
C ASN A 139 3.83 -14.25 2.73
N PRO A 140 3.76 -15.37 1.98
CA PRO A 140 3.21 -15.40 0.63
C PRO A 140 1.82 -14.77 0.53
N ASP A 141 1.01 -14.85 1.58
CA ASP A 141 -0.34 -14.26 1.62
C ASP A 141 -0.31 -12.72 1.61
N ASP A 142 0.80 -12.09 1.95
CA ASP A 142 0.97 -10.64 1.89
C ASP A 142 1.40 -10.15 0.49
N ILE A 143 1.65 -11.06 -0.45
CA ILE A 143 2.19 -10.73 -1.77
C ILE A 143 1.12 -10.96 -2.84
N PHE A 144 0.83 -9.93 -3.63
CA PHE A 144 0.06 -10.01 -4.86
C PHE A 144 0.97 -9.95 -6.07
N CYS A 145 0.94 -10.97 -6.89
CA CYS A 145 1.73 -11.04 -8.12
C CYS A 145 0.80 -11.34 -9.30
N THR A 146 0.66 -10.39 -10.21
CA THR A 146 -0.35 -10.39 -11.27
C THR A 146 -0.36 -11.66 -12.13
N SER A 147 0.79 -12.25 -12.42
CA SER A 147 0.85 -13.45 -13.27
C SER A 147 0.73 -14.77 -12.51
N ILE A 148 0.86 -14.77 -11.19
CA ILE A 148 0.73 -15.97 -10.35
C ILE A 148 -0.73 -16.19 -9.97
N GLU A 149 -1.49 -15.13 -9.77
CA GLU A 149 -2.88 -15.18 -9.33
C GLU A 149 -3.90 -15.30 -10.47
N ASP A 150 -3.53 -15.05 -11.73
CA ASP A 150 -4.41 -15.30 -12.90
C ASP A 150 -4.99 -16.73 -12.95
N MET A 151 -4.35 -17.68 -12.24
CA MET A 151 -4.83 -19.06 -12.13
C MET A 151 -5.81 -19.30 -10.97
N THR A 152 -5.99 -18.35 -10.06
CA THR A 152 -6.83 -18.50 -8.85
C THR A 152 -8.11 -17.67 -8.89
N MET A 153 -8.30 -16.83 -9.90
CA MET A 153 -9.50 -16.01 -10.04
C MET A 153 -10.73 -16.86 -10.39
N ARG A 154 -11.85 -16.56 -9.74
CA ARG A 154 -13.12 -17.17 -10.06
C ARG A 154 -13.63 -16.65 -11.40
N ASN A 155 -14.22 -17.54 -12.21
CA ASN A 155 -14.83 -17.16 -13.48
C ASN A 155 -15.88 -16.05 -13.26
N GLY A 156 -15.66 -14.88 -13.88
CA GLY A 156 -16.59 -13.73 -13.84
C GLY A 156 -16.15 -12.56 -12.95
N GLU A 157 -15.00 -12.63 -12.25
CA GLU A 157 -14.45 -11.49 -11.56
C GLU A 157 -13.78 -10.51 -12.55
N ASP A 158 -13.95 -9.20 -12.30
CA ASP A 158 -13.28 -8.16 -13.09
C ASP A 158 -11.80 -8.07 -12.69
N ILE A 159 -10.94 -8.68 -13.52
CA ILE A 159 -9.48 -8.69 -13.36
C ILE A 159 -8.92 -7.28 -13.12
N ARG A 160 -9.45 -6.29 -13.83
CA ARG A 160 -8.99 -4.89 -13.72
C ARG A 160 -9.27 -4.33 -12.33
N LYS A 161 -10.47 -4.59 -11.81
CA LYS A 161 -10.86 -4.15 -10.48
C LYS A 161 -9.99 -4.82 -9.42
N HIS A 162 -9.75 -6.11 -9.55
CA HIS A 162 -8.91 -6.87 -8.63
C HIS A 162 -7.47 -6.34 -8.60
N ILE A 163 -6.86 -6.07 -9.76
CA ILE A 163 -5.54 -5.43 -9.85
C ILE A 163 -5.56 -4.04 -9.22
N GLN A 164 -6.57 -3.21 -9.53
CA GLN A 164 -6.69 -1.86 -8.95
C GLN A 164 -6.80 -1.88 -7.43
N ASP A 165 -7.56 -2.79 -6.87
CA ASP A 165 -7.76 -2.89 -5.42
C ASP A 165 -6.46 -3.35 -4.73
N ASN A 166 -5.70 -4.28 -5.34
CA ASN A 166 -4.40 -4.69 -4.82
C ASN A 166 -3.34 -3.58 -4.93
N ILE A 167 -3.28 -2.81 -6.03
CA ILE A 167 -2.40 -1.64 -6.13
C ILE A 167 -2.75 -0.62 -5.04
N ARG A 168 -4.03 -0.38 -4.79
CA ARG A 168 -4.50 0.57 -3.77
C ARG A 168 -4.16 0.15 -2.35
N SER A 169 -4.23 -1.14 -2.06
CA SER A 169 -3.97 -1.68 -0.72
C SER A 169 -2.49 -1.91 -0.45
N ALA A 170 -1.66 -2.01 -1.48
CA ALA A 170 -0.25 -2.31 -1.34
C ALA A 170 0.51 -1.22 -0.58
N GLU A 171 1.34 -1.64 0.35
CA GLU A 171 2.28 -0.78 1.08
C GLU A 171 3.57 -0.59 0.27
N TYR A 172 3.95 -1.61 -0.50
CA TYR A 172 5.05 -1.61 -1.45
C TYR A 172 4.60 -2.06 -2.82
N SER A 173 5.17 -1.47 -3.87
CA SER A 173 5.00 -1.92 -5.24
C SER A 173 6.35 -2.20 -5.86
N PHE A 174 6.58 -3.45 -6.26
CA PHE A 174 7.79 -3.89 -6.93
C PHE A 174 7.52 -4.03 -8.42
N LEU A 175 8.21 -3.25 -9.24
CA LEU A 175 8.08 -3.27 -10.69
C LEU A 175 9.34 -3.88 -11.29
N PHE A 176 9.20 -5.02 -11.97
CA PHE A 176 10.29 -5.73 -12.62
C PHE A 176 10.40 -5.32 -14.07
N ILE A 177 11.31 -4.40 -14.34
CA ILE A 177 11.46 -3.75 -15.63
C ILE A 177 12.33 -4.58 -16.55
N SER A 178 11.76 -4.96 -17.69
CA SER A 178 12.42 -5.64 -18.82
C SER A 178 11.93 -5.03 -20.14
N ASP A 179 12.50 -5.45 -21.25
CA ASP A 179 11.97 -5.09 -22.57
C ASP A 179 10.58 -5.71 -22.79
N ASN A 180 10.34 -6.91 -22.26
CA ASN A 180 9.02 -7.53 -22.25
C ASN A 180 8.01 -6.72 -21.45
N TYR A 181 8.42 -6.17 -20.27
CA TYR A 181 7.60 -5.30 -19.43
C TYR A 181 7.17 -4.06 -20.21
N LYS A 182 8.12 -3.37 -20.84
CA LYS A 182 7.87 -2.15 -21.63
C LYS A 182 6.98 -2.39 -22.85
N ALA A 183 7.03 -3.58 -23.44
CA ALA A 183 6.18 -3.97 -24.56
C ALA A 183 4.77 -4.40 -24.15
N SER A 184 4.48 -4.53 -22.87
CA SER A 184 3.18 -4.94 -22.34
C SER A 184 2.33 -3.73 -21.96
N GLU A 185 1.20 -3.54 -22.64
CA GLU A 185 0.24 -2.48 -22.31
C GLU A 185 -0.27 -2.61 -20.86
N VAL A 186 -0.49 -3.83 -20.38
CA VAL A 186 -0.94 -4.10 -19.02
C VAL A 186 0.11 -3.61 -18.03
N CYS A 187 1.37 -4.00 -18.18
CA CYS A 187 2.45 -3.60 -17.28
C CYS A 187 2.66 -2.08 -17.27
N VAL A 188 2.59 -1.44 -18.43
CA VAL A 188 2.70 0.04 -18.53
C VAL A 188 1.53 0.73 -17.83
N ASN A 189 0.31 0.21 -17.95
CA ASN A 189 -0.86 0.73 -17.24
C ASN A 189 -0.75 0.51 -15.72
N GLU A 190 -0.27 -0.66 -15.28
CA GLU A 190 0.00 -0.92 -13.86
C GLU A 190 1.06 0.05 -13.30
N MET A 191 2.15 0.26 -14.02
CA MET A 191 3.18 1.23 -13.65
C MET A 191 2.61 2.64 -13.51
N GLY A 192 1.76 3.08 -14.43
CA GLY A 192 1.07 4.37 -14.36
C GLY A 192 0.14 4.46 -13.15
N ALA A 193 -0.60 3.39 -12.85
CA ALA A 193 -1.47 3.34 -11.67
C ALA A 193 -0.64 3.38 -10.37
N VAL A 194 0.41 2.58 -10.25
CA VAL A 194 1.31 2.57 -9.09
C VAL A 194 1.93 3.95 -8.88
N TRP A 195 2.36 4.62 -9.95
CA TRP A 195 2.89 5.98 -9.88
C TRP A 195 1.85 6.99 -9.37
N ALA A 196 0.61 6.88 -9.84
CA ALA A 196 -0.48 7.77 -9.44
C ALA A 196 -0.90 7.60 -7.98
N TYR A 197 -0.76 6.39 -7.43
CA TYR A 197 -1.09 6.11 -6.02
C TYR A 197 0.05 6.37 -5.04
N ASP A 198 1.24 6.77 -5.51
CA ASP A 198 2.40 7.16 -4.69
C ASP A 198 2.77 6.10 -3.62
N ALA A 199 2.63 4.83 -3.97
CA ALA A 199 3.10 3.72 -3.14
C ALA A 199 4.63 3.75 -2.98
N ASN A 200 5.18 3.05 -1.99
CA ASN A 200 6.62 2.81 -1.91
C ASN A 200 7.06 1.96 -3.09
N VAL A 201 7.46 2.61 -4.18
CA VAL A 201 7.80 1.94 -5.44
C VAL A 201 9.27 1.58 -5.47
N ARG A 202 9.55 0.31 -5.76
CA ARG A 202 10.87 -0.22 -6.07
C ARG A 202 10.90 -0.67 -7.52
N LEU A 203 11.89 -0.19 -8.24
CA LEU A 203 12.12 -0.53 -9.65
C LEU A 203 13.31 -1.48 -9.73
N PHE A 204 13.06 -2.72 -10.09
CA PHE A 204 14.09 -3.72 -10.31
C PHE A 204 14.33 -3.92 -11.80
N LEU A 205 15.57 -3.69 -12.23
CA LEU A 205 15.99 -3.99 -13.58
C LEU A 205 16.36 -5.46 -13.65
N LEU A 206 15.72 -6.16 -14.59
CA LEU A 206 16.09 -7.53 -14.90
C LEU A 206 17.47 -7.57 -15.59
N PRO A 207 18.15 -8.74 -15.59
CA PRO A 207 19.38 -8.89 -16.35
C PRO A 207 19.19 -8.39 -17.78
N ASP A 208 20.22 -7.84 -18.37
CA ASP A 208 20.24 -7.30 -19.74
C ASP A 208 19.53 -5.96 -19.97
N VAL A 209 18.86 -5.39 -18.97
CA VAL A 209 18.25 -4.06 -19.06
C VAL A 209 19.26 -3.00 -18.60
N SER A 210 19.49 -2.00 -19.45
CA SER A 210 20.33 -0.85 -19.09
C SER A 210 19.53 0.26 -18.43
N PHE A 211 20.18 1.06 -17.57
CA PHE A 211 19.56 2.26 -16.97
C PHE A 211 19.09 3.26 -18.03
N SER A 212 19.81 3.36 -19.17
CA SER A 212 19.44 4.27 -20.25
C SER A 212 18.16 3.87 -21.02
N SER A 213 17.68 2.65 -20.83
CA SER A 213 16.47 2.15 -21.47
C SER A 213 15.21 2.29 -20.61
N ILE A 214 15.33 2.84 -19.39
CA ILE A 214 14.22 3.09 -18.49
C ILE A 214 13.46 4.32 -19.01
N GLY A 215 12.17 4.20 -19.27
CA GLY A 215 11.34 5.31 -19.74
C GLY A 215 11.20 6.43 -18.67
N TRP A 216 10.71 7.59 -19.06
CA TRP A 216 10.62 8.79 -18.22
C TRP A 216 9.87 8.58 -16.89
N LEU A 217 8.90 7.69 -16.82
CA LEU A 217 8.18 7.34 -15.58
C LEU A 217 9.09 6.70 -14.52
N CYS A 218 10.15 6.02 -14.97
CA CYS A 218 11.12 5.38 -14.10
C CYS A 218 12.34 6.26 -13.81
N ASP A 219 12.57 7.28 -14.64
CA ASP A 219 13.77 8.13 -14.57
C ASP A 219 13.81 9.02 -13.30
N THR A 220 12.64 9.32 -12.74
CA THR A 220 12.50 10.08 -11.51
C THR A 220 12.79 9.27 -10.23
N ARG A 221 12.93 7.95 -10.34
CA ARG A 221 13.16 7.04 -9.22
C ARG A 221 14.42 6.22 -9.44
N LYS A 222 15.14 5.96 -8.35
CA LYS A 222 16.32 5.12 -8.39
C LYS A 222 15.93 3.68 -8.72
N ALA A 223 16.27 3.20 -9.92
CA ALA A 223 16.15 1.81 -10.28
C ALA A 223 17.35 1.00 -9.73
N GLU A 224 17.14 -0.24 -9.41
CA GLU A 224 18.11 -1.15 -8.80
C GLU A 224 18.27 -2.42 -9.64
N LYS A 225 19.49 -2.95 -9.76
CA LYS A 225 19.73 -4.21 -10.47
C LYS A 225 19.55 -5.38 -9.53
N LEU A 226 18.78 -6.39 -9.93
CA LEU A 226 18.62 -7.63 -9.15
C LEU A 226 19.90 -8.44 -8.97
N THR A 227 20.89 -8.22 -9.84
CA THR A 227 22.19 -8.90 -9.78
C THR A 227 23.15 -8.25 -8.79
N ASP A 228 22.79 -7.14 -8.15
CA ASP A 228 23.62 -6.43 -7.19
C ASP A 228 23.30 -6.88 -5.76
N SER A 229 24.24 -7.58 -5.12
CA SER A 229 24.09 -8.07 -3.74
C SER A 229 23.87 -6.93 -2.74
N VAL A 230 24.50 -5.77 -2.93
CA VAL A 230 24.32 -4.60 -2.06
C VAL A 230 22.86 -4.10 -2.12
N THR A 231 22.26 -4.17 -3.29
CA THR A 231 20.83 -3.85 -3.48
C THR A 231 19.94 -4.84 -2.71
N LEU A 232 20.22 -6.13 -2.79
CA LEU A 232 19.45 -7.15 -2.10
C LEU A 232 19.61 -7.05 -0.58
N ASP A 233 20.81 -6.77 -0.07
CA ASP A 233 21.03 -6.58 1.37
C ASP A 233 20.29 -5.34 1.90
N ARG A 234 20.23 -4.28 1.11
CA ARG A 234 19.46 -3.09 1.45
C ARG A 234 17.96 -3.38 1.49
N LEU A 235 17.48 -4.11 0.50
CA LEU A 235 16.08 -4.57 0.45
C LEU A 235 15.74 -5.43 1.68
N TYR A 236 16.62 -6.37 2.03
CA TYR A 236 16.46 -7.22 3.22
C TYR A 236 16.25 -6.37 4.48
N LYS A 237 17.21 -5.48 4.77
CA LYS A 237 17.15 -4.61 5.97
C LYS A 237 15.88 -3.76 6.00
N GLU A 238 15.53 -3.15 4.88
CA GLU A 238 14.34 -2.31 4.78
C GLU A 238 13.05 -3.11 5.00
N MET A 239 12.94 -4.29 4.40
CA MET A 239 11.74 -5.13 4.55
C MET A 239 11.62 -5.71 5.97
N VAL A 240 12.73 -6.17 6.56
CA VAL A 240 12.76 -6.67 7.93
C VAL A 240 12.33 -5.59 8.92
N GLU A 241 12.88 -4.38 8.78
CA GLU A 241 12.52 -3.23 9.62
C GLU A 241 11.07 -2.81 9.41
N TYR A 242 10.66 -2.61 8.15
CA TYR A 242 9.33 -2.11 7.82
C TYR A 242 8.21 -3.05 8.25
N PHE A 243 8.37 -4.35 8.00
CA PHE A 243 7.38 -5.37 8.34
C PHE A 243 7.56 -5.93 9.76
N SER A 244 8.53 -5.42 10.52
CA SER A 244 8.88 -5.89 11.87
C SER A 244 9.10 -7.40 11.90
N LEU A 245 9.83 -7.93 10.92
CA LEU A 245 10.13 -9.35 10.80
C LEU A 245 11.30 -9.73 11.71
N LYS A 246 11.36 -10.99 12.05
CA LYS A 246 12.53 -11.54 12.75
C LYS A 246 13.67 -11.72 11.75
N GLU A 247 14.85 -11.22 12.08
CA GLU A 247 16.03 -11.42 11.24
C GLU A 247 16.32 -12.92 10.98
N ASN A 248 16.55 -13.25 9.73
CA ASN A 248 16.80 -14.62 9.26
C ASN A 248 18.12 -14.72 8.48
N LEU A 249 19.22 -14.41 9.16
CA LEU A 249 20.56 -14.40 8.56
C LEU A 249 21.03 -15.77 8.07
N VAL A 250 20.47 -16.86 8.58
CA VAL A 250 20.85 -18.23 8.19
C VAL A 250 20.43 -18.55 6.75
N HIS A 251 19.33 -17.99 6.31
CA HIS A 251 18.82 -18.20 4.94
C HIS A 251 19.18 -17.06 3.98
N TRP A 252 19.74 -15.96 4.51
CA TRP A 252 20.12 -14.82 3.69
C TRP A 252 21.56 -14.88 3.15
N ASN A 253 22.49 -15.54 3.88
CA ASN A 253 23.91 -15.66 3.50
C ASN A 253 24.13 -16.84 2.52
#